data_6cc324d861f51106fb5228054a177246
#
_entry.id   6cc324d861f51106fb5228054a177246
#
_cell.length_a   1.000
_cell.length_b   1.000
_cell.length_c   1.000
_cell.angle_alpha   90.00
_cell.angle_beta   90.00
_cell.angle_gamma   90.00
#
_symmetry.space_group_name_H-M   'P 1'
#
loop_
_entity.id
_entity.type
_entity.pdbx_description
1 polymer ?
#
loop_
_entity_poly.entity_id
_entity_poly.type
_entity_poly.pdbx_seq_one_letter_code
_entity_poly.pdbx_strand_id
1 'polypeptide(L)'
;MKSPIVKRSIAIAGHKTSVSLEDAFWEGLKEIAGERRMSSSDLVAAIDSERHGNLSSAIRLFVLDFHRAQRSEERRNGAHEMIGDTARGYS
;
A
#
# COMPACT_ATOMS: atom_id res chain seq x y z
N MET A 1 -11.54 15.92 -0.99
CA MET A 1 -11.76 15.74 -2.44
C MET A 1 -11.80 14.27 -2.77
N LYS A 2 -12.69 13.86 -3.63
CA LYS A 2 -12.84 12.47 -3.95
C LYS A 2 -12.05 12.09 -5.17
N SER A 3 -11.39 10.95 -5.12
CA SER A 3 -10.71 10.44 -6.30
C SER A 3 -11.72 9.70 -7.16
N PRO A 4 -11.61 9.79 -8.47
CA PRO A 4 -12.50 9.01 -9.34
C PRO A 4 -12.20 7.53 -9.20
N ILE A 5 -13.24 6.73 -9.41
CA ILE A 5 -13.06 5.28 -9.40
C ILE A 5 -12.67 4.85 -10.79
N VAL A 6 -11.55 4.13 -10.88
CA VAL A 6 -11.00 3.68 -12.15
C VAL A 6 -11.04 2.17 -12.20
N LYS A 7 -11.59 1.64 -13.28
CA LYS A 7 -11.68 0.21 -13.47
C LYS A 7 -10.56 -0.22 -14.40
N ARG A 8 -9.77 -1.18 -13.97
CA ARG A 8 -8.67 -1.70 -14.78
C ARG A 8 -8.71 -3.21 -14.81
N SER A 9 -8.25 -3.77 -15.93
CA SER A 9 -8.11 -5.21 -16.06
C SER A 9 -6.71 -5.60 -15.65
N ILE A 10 -6.60 -6.56 -14.78
CA ILE A 10 -5.32 -7.04 -14.28
C ILE A 10 -5.24 -8.53 -14.49
N ALA A 11 -4.09 -8.99 -14.97
CA ALA A 11 -3.87 -10.42 -15.14
C ALA A 11 -3.40 -11.01 -13.81
N ILE A 12 -4.17 -11.95 -13.28
CA ILE A 12 -3.84 -12.60 -12.02
C ILE A 12 -3.88 -14.10 -12.27
N ALA A 13 -2.75 -14.76 -12.07
CA ALA A 13 -2.64 -16.20 -12.22
C ALA A 13 -3.18 -16.67 -13.57
N GLY A 14 -2.91 -15.93 -14.61
CA GLY A 14 -3.34 -16.30 -15.95
C GLY A 14 -4.74 -15.90 -16.31
N HIS A 15 -5.46 -15.25 -15.40
CA HIS A 15 -6.82 -14.81 -15.66
C HIS A 15 -6.91 -13.30 -15.64
N LYS A 16 -7.76 -12.75 -16.49
CA LYS A 16 -8.01 -11.32 -16.46
C LYS A 16 -9.11 -11.04 -15.46
N THR A 17 -8.86 -10.13 -14.56
CA THR A 17 -9.83 -9.74 -13.54
C THR A 17 -10.01 -8.24 -13.59
N SER A 18 -11.25 -7.78 -13.53
CA SER A 18 -11.53 -6.35 -13.47
C SER A 18 -11.54 -5.90 -12.03
N VAL A 19 -10.81 -4.84 -11.74
CA VAL A 19 -10.75 -4.30 -10.39
C VAL A 19 -11.07 -2.82 -10.46
N SER A 20 -11.97 -2.36 -9.61
CA SER A 20 -12.35 -0.96 -9.53
C SER A 20 -11.83 -0.38 -8.23
N LEU A 21 -11.01 0.64 -8.34
CA LEU A 21 -10.43 1.31 -7.18
C LEU A 21 -10.39 2.81 -7.44
N GLU A 22 -10.45 3.56 -6.39
CA GLU A 22 -10.21 5.00 -6.50
C GLU A 22 -8.82 5.23 -7.05
N ASP A 23 -8.67 6.30 -7.82
CA ASP A 23 -7.39 6.61 -8.45
C ASP A 23 -6.25 6.68 -7.43
N ALA A 24 -6.53 7.25 -6.28
CA ALA A 24 -5.52 7.37 -5.23
C ALA A 24 -4.99 6.01 -4.79
N PHE A 25 -5.85 4.99 -4.77
CA PHE A 25 -5.41 3.65 -4.40
C PHE A 25 -4.60 2.99 -5.51
N TRP A 26 -4.92 3.28 -6.77
CA TRP A 26 -4.10 2.78 -7.86
C TRP A 26 -2.69 3.36 -7.79
N GLU A 27 -2.60 4.65 -7.48
CA GLU A 27 -1.29 5.29 -7.34
C GLU A 27 -0.51 4.70 -6.17
N GLY A 28 -1.18 4.50 -5.05
CA GLY A 28 -0.53 3.90 -3.90
C GLY A 28 -0.04 2.49 -4.18
N LEU A 29 -0.85 1.73 -4.92
CA LEU A 29 -0.47 0.38 -5.28
C LEU A 29 0.76 0.38 -6.17
N LYS A 30 0.82 1.30 -7.13
CA LYS A 30 1.98 1.42 -8.02
C LYS A 30 3.24 1.78 -7.24
N GLU A 31 3.12 2.67 -6.27
CA GLU A 31 4.26 3.07 -5.47
C GLU A 31 4.80 1.90 -4.66
N ILE A 32 3.90 1.13 -4.06
CA ILE A 32 4.32 -0.01 -3.27
C ILE A 32 4.99 -1.06 -4.15
N ALA A 33 4.39 -1.32 -5.31
CA ALA A 33 4.98 -2.28 -6.24
C ALA A 33 6.37 -1.84 -6.68
N GLY A 34 6.53 -0.55 -6.95
CA GLY A 34 7.83 -0.03 -7.33
C GLY A 34 8.87 -0.21 -6.24
N GLU A 35 8.49 0.01 -4.99
CA GLU A 35 9.42 -0.19 -3.89
C GLU A 35 9.82 -1.64 -3.73
N ARG A 36 8.90 -2.54 -4.04
CA ARG A 36 9.18 -3.96 -3.93
C ARG A 36 9.74 -4.55 -5.22
N ARG A 37 9.95 -3.71 -6.21
CA ARG A 37 10.51 -4.09 -7.51
C ARG A 37 9.70 -5.20 -8.17
N MET A 38 8.39 -5.00 -8.16
CA MET A 38 7.49 -5.94 -8.81
C MET A 38 6.43 -5.15 -9.56
N SER A 39 5.71 -5.81 -10.44
CA SER A 39 4.66 -5.13 -11.19
C SER A 39 3.43 -5.00 -10.32
N SER A 40 2.54 -4.07 -10.69
CA SER A 40 1.28 -3.95 -9.98
C SER A 40 0.48 -5.24 -10.07
N SER A 41 0.52 -5.93 -11.21
CA SER A 41 -0.18 -7.20 -11.36
C SER A 41 0.35 -8.25 -10.40
N ASP A 42 1.68 -8.31 -10.25
CA ASP A 42 2.28 -9.26 -9.32
C ASP A 42 1.87 -8.96 -7.89
N LEU A 43 1.84 -7.67 -7.54
CA LEU A 43 1.45 -7.28 -6.20
C LEU A 43 -0.01 -7.63 -5.95
N VAL A 44 -0.88 -7.36 -6.91
CA VAL A 44 -2.30 -7.69 -6.77
C VAL A 44 -2.49 -9.20 -6.67
N ALA A 45 -1.72 -9.98 -7.41
CA ALA A 45 -1.79 -11.43 -7.31
C ALA A 45 -1.44 -11.91 -5.92
N ALA A 46 -0.42 -11.31 -5.30
CA ALA A 46 -0.05 -11.66 -3.94
C ALA A 46 -1.16 -11.30 -2.95
N ILE A 47 -1.76 -10.14 -3.12
CA ILE A 47 -2.87 -9.73 -2.26
C ILE A 47 -4.05 -10.67 -2.45
N ASP A 48 -4.34 -11.05 -3.71
CA ASP A 48 -5.45 -11.92 -4.01
C ASP A 48 -5.30 -13.29 -3.36
N SER A 49 -4.08 -13.79 -3.31
CA SER A 49 -3.85 -15.12 -2.75
C SER A 49 -4.10 -15.15 -1.25
N GLU A 50 -4.07 -14.01 -0.59
CA GLU A 50 -4.27 -13.94 0.86
C GLU A 50 -5.57 -13.28 1.26
N ARG A 51 -6.38 -12.90 0.29
CA ARG A 51 -7.57 -12.14 0.64
C ARG A 51 -8.65 -13.00 1.25
N HIS A 52 -9.45 -12.34 2.07
CA HIS A 52 -10.67 -12.93 2.59
C HIS A 52 -11.77 -12.00 2.14
N GLY A 53 -12.51 -12.37 1.10
CA GLY A 53 -13.60 -11.56 0.62
C GLY A 53 -13.24 -10.79 -0.65
N ASN A 54 -13.70 -9.55 -0.74
CA ASN A 54 -13.62 -8.77 -1.96
C ASN A 54 -12.21 -8.30 -2.26
N LEU A 55 -11.75 -8.49 -3.49
CA LEU A 55 -10.40 -8.12 -3.88
C LEU A 55 -10.16 -6.61 -3.78
N SER A 56 -11.12 -5.80 -4.23
CA SER A 56 -10.96 -4.35 -4.15
C SER A 56 -10.77 -3.90 -2.71
N SER A 57 -11.54 -4.47 -1.79
CA SER A 57 -11.41 -4.15 -0.38
C SER A 57 -10.05 -4.59 0.16
N ALA A 58 -9.59 -5.77 -0.25
CA ALA A 58 -8.30 -6.27 0.19
C ALA A 58 -7.17 -5.36 -0.27
N ILE A 59 -7.25 -4.87 -1.50
CA ILE A 59 -6.24 -3.95 -2.02
C ILE A 59 -6.26 -2.63 -1.25
N ARG A 60 -7.46 -2.10 -0.99
CA ARG A 60 -7.57 -0.86 -0.23
C ARG A 60 -6.94 -0.99 1.16
N LEU A 61 -7.26 -2.08 1.83
CA LEU A 61 -6.71 -2.30 3.16
C LEU A 61 -5.20 -2.45 3.13
N PHE A 62 -4.68 -3.12 2.10
CA PHE A 62 -3.25 -3.30 1.95
C PHE A 62 -2.55 -1.96 1.79
N VAL A 63 -3.07 -1.10 0.93
CA VAL A 63 -2.48 0.21 0.69
C VAL A 63 -2.56 1.07 1.95
N LEU A 64 -3.69 1.05 2.63
CA LEU A 64 -3.85 1.81 3.86
C LEU A 64 -2.89 1.34 4.94
N ASP A 65 -2.74 0.03 5.08
CA ASP A 65 -1.83 -0.51 6.10
C ASP A 65 -0.40 -0.12 5.79
N PHE A 66 -0.01 -0.14 4.52
CA PHE A 66 1.34 0.24 4.13
C PHE A 66 1.61 1.70 4.51
N HIS A 67 0.69 2.60 4.17
CA HIS A 67 0.86 4.01 4.48
C HIS A 67 0.85 4.25 5.99
N ARG A 68 0.03 3.54 6.70
CA ARG A 68 -0.04 3.70 8.14
C ARG A 68 1.25 3.26 8.81
N ALA A 69 1.84 2.17 8.33
CA ALA A 69 3.10 1.70 8.86
C ALA A 69 4.22 2.70 8.57
N GLN A 70 4.24 3.26 7.36
CA GLN A 70 5.24 4.25 7.02
C GLN A 70 5.12 5.50 7.88
N ARG A 71 3.89 5.94 8.10
CA ARG A 71 3.67 7.14 8.91
C ARG A 71 4.14 6.92 10.34
N SER A 72 3.90 5.74 10.88
CA SER A 72 4.36 5.42 12.22
C SER A 72 5.88 5.44 12.31
N GLU A 73 6.54 4.89 11.31
CA GLU A 73 7.99 4.88 11.29
C GLU A 73 8.55 6.28 11.16
N GLU A 74 7.97 7.09 10.31
CA GLU A 74 8.44 8.47 10.14
C GLU A 74 8.27 9.26 11.42
N ARG A 75 7.14 9.08 12.09
CA ARG A 75 6.90 9.79 13.34
C ARG A 75 7.87 9.35 14.41
N ARG A 76 8.16 8.06 14.47
CA ARG A 76 9.09 7.54 15.46
C ARG A 76 10.50 8.05 15.19
N ASN A 77 10.91 8.06 13.93
CA ASN A 77 12.23 8.55 13.58
C ASN A 77 12.36 10.04 13.88
N GLY A 78 11.34 10.81 13.58
CA GLY A 78 11.37 12.23 13.86
C GLY A 78 11.48 12.51 15.35
N ALA A 79 10.72 11.79 16.15
CA ALA A 79 10.77 11.97 17.58
C ALA A 79 12.14 11.58 18.11
N HIS A 80 12.69 10.51 17.58
CA HIS A 80 14.01 10.06 18.00
C HIS A 80 15.06 11.12 17.69
N GLU A 81 14.98 11.73 16.54
CA GLU A 81 15.96 12.76 16.17
C GLU A 81 15.87 13.96 17.08
N MET A 82 14.67 14.32 17.47
CA MET A 82 14.52 15.44 18.37
C MET A 82 15.11 15.17 19.73
N ILE A 83 15.06 13.92 20.15
CA ILE A 83 15.62 13.58 21.43
C ILE A 83 17.05 13.24 21.32
N GLY A 84 17.47 12.89 20.13
CA GLY A 84 18.80 12.39 19.91
C GLY A 84 19.87 13.28 20.42
N ASP A 85 19.50 14.51 20.58
CA ASP A 85 20.50 15.32 21.09
C ASP A 85 20.52 15.14 22.53
N THR A 86 19.80 14.40 23.15
CA THR A 86 19.86 14.25 24.44
C THR A 86 20.06 12.95 24.71
N ALA A 87 20.37 12.63 24.74
CA ALA A 87 20.37 11.65 24.94
C ALA A 87 19.71 10.96 25.32
N ARG A 88 19.50 10.84 25.47
CA ARG A 88 18.76 10.39 25.61
C ARG A 88 18.46 9.49 25.73
N GLY A 89 18.65 9.21 25.96
CA GLY A 89 18.32 8.45 25.96
C GLY A 89 17.31 7.81 25.87
N TYR A 90 16.79 7.62 25.84
CA TYR A 90 15.88 7.06 25.67
C TYR A 90 15.66 6.61 24.72
N SER A 91 15.87 6.46 24.43
CA SER A 91 15.70 6.15 23.61
C SER A 91 15.90 5.60 23.15
#